data_aa1f56df93a9a31dbf7fb658188881ad
#
_entry.id   aa1f56df93a9a31dbf7fb658188881ad
#
_cell.length_a   1.000
_cell.length_b   1.000
_cell.length_c   1.000
_cell.angle_alpha   90.00
_cell.angle_beta   90.00
_cell.angle_gamma   90.00
#
_symmetry.space_group_name_H-M   'P 1'
#
loop_
_entity.id
_entity.type
_entity.pdbx_description
1 polymer ?
#
loop_
_entity_poly.entity_id
_entity_poly.type
_entity_poly.pdbx_seq_one_letter_code
_entity_poly.pdbx_strand_id
1 'polypeptide(L)'
;MSKRKARRGAGMLDYETVALVLQGGGALGAYQAGVYEGLHAAGIRPNWLAGISIGGINAAIIAGAPVDERVGRLRGFWEAICRPTGFAGLPWGDAWAALFANAPFGFGSNQSNGQLAAFNALTRGQPGFFEPRFPPPYLVQGGGAAATSFYDTTPLLQTLRDYVDFDLLNRGDVRVSLGAVNVRTGNFAYFDSRETVIRPEHVMASGALPPGFPAIEIDGEFYWDGGLVSNTPLTKVLAVHPMRDTLAFQVDLWPARGPLPASLEEVAERQKDIQYSSRTRIVTDSFRRQLKLRRSLQRVLDRLPARVRSSPELAEVRREACTPLVNVVNLIYEANQFERHSKDYEFNTESMREHWRFGLADIERTLAQPGVLDKPSPDESFVTHDIHRADA
;
A
#
# COMPACT_ATOMS: atom_id res chain seq x y z
N MET A 1 -17.09 26.99 34.95
CA MET A 1 -15.96 26.09 35.24
C MET A 1 -16.05 24.86 34.32
N SER A 2 -15.43 24.95 33.16
CA SER A 2 -15.44 23.86 32.16
C SER A 2 -14.33 22.87 32.48
N LYS A 3 -14.69 21.62 32.81
CA LYS A 3 -13.74 20.54 33.02
C LYS A 3 -13.17 20.13 31.65
N ARG A 4 -11.92 20.51 31.36
CA ARG A 4 -11.09 19.93 30.31
C ARG A 4 -11.05 18.40 30.53
N LYS A 5 -11.74 17.64 29.65
CA LYS A 5 -11.49 16.19 29.54
C LYS A 5 -10.03 16.02 29.15
N ALA A 6 -9.26 15.49 30.09
CA ALA A 6 -7.89 15.09 29.87
C ALA A 6 -7.85 14.14 28.66
N ARG A 7 -6.96 14.42 27.70
CA ARG A 7 -6.54 13.49 26.66
C ARG A 7 -6.12 12.21 27.40
N ARG A 8 -6.84 11.10 27.18
CA ARG A 8 -6.36 9.77 27.57
C ARG A 8 -5.07 9.58 26.79
N GLY A 9 -3.96 9.47 27.51
CA GLY A 9 -2.67 9.09 26.95
C GLY A 9 -2.85 7.80 26.15
N ALA A 10 -2.03 7.60 25.11
CA ALA A 10 -1.99 6.41 24.28
C ALA A 10 -1.92 5.15 25.16
N GLY A 11 -3.07 4.60 25.53
CA GLY A 11 -3.17 3.29 26.15
C GLY A 11 -2.63 2.30 25.12
N MET A 12 -1.74 1.42 25.57
CA MET A 12 -1.23 0.33 24.76
C MET A 12 -2.43 -0.38 24.11
N LEU A 13 -2.48 -0.39 22.78
CA LEU A 13 -3.54 -1.09 22.05
C LEU A 13 -3.53 -2.56 22.47
N ASP A 14 -4.64 -3.07 22.96
CA ASP A 14 -4.77 -4.45 23.43
C ASP A 14 -5.00 -5.41 22.26
N TYR A 15 -4.09 -5.38 21.26
CA TYR A 15 -4.06 -6.29 20.12
C TYR A 15 -2.68 -6.93 20.00
N GLU A 16 -2.65 -8.24 19.74
CA GLU A 16 -1.39 -8.96 19.48
C GLU A 16 -0.77 -8.54 18.14
N THR A 17 -1.63 -8.23 17.17
CA THR A 17 -1.22 -7.76 15.85
C THR A 17 -1.84 -6.38 15.55
N VAL A 18 -0.99 -5.41 15.27
CA VAL A 18 -1.39 -4.13 14.68
C VAL A 18 -0.79 -4.09 13.28
N ALA A 19 -1.63 -4.30 12.28
CA ALA A 19 -1.20 -4.37 10.90
C ALA A 19 -1.47 -3.08 10.14
N LEU A 20 -0.57 -2.71 9.24
CA LEU A 20 -0.78 -1.69 8.22
C LEU A 20 -0.71 -2.36 6.85
N VAL A 21 -1.83 -2.33 6.14
CA VAL A 21 -2.04 -2.98 4.84
C VAL A 21 -2.04 -1.90 3.77
N LEU A 22 -1.06 -1.92 2.88
CA LEU A 22 -0.76 -0.87 1.92
C LEU A 22 -0.98 -1.36 0.49
N GLN A 23 -1.96 -0.80 -0.18
CA GLN A 23 -2.32 -1.11 -1.56
C GLN A 23 -1.29 -0.56 -2.55
N GLY A 24 -1.20 -1.15 -3.75
CA GLY A 24 -0.44 -0.60 -4.88
C GLY A 24 -1.15 0.57 -5.56
N GLY A 25 -0.39 1.54 -6.07
CA GLY A 25 -0.99 2.72 -6.73
C GLY A 25 -0.03 3.82 -7.16
N GLY A 26 1.25 3.53 -7.37
CA GLY A 26 2.23 4.47 -7.89
C GLY A 26 2.33 5.77 -7.08
N ALA A 27 2.17 6.92 -7.74
CA ALA A 27 2.28 8.25 -7.11
C ALA A 27 1.27 8.49 -5.97
N LEU A 28 0.13 7.78 -5.95
CA LEU A 28 -0.85 7.85 -4.87
C LEU A 28 -0.31 7.33 -3.53
N GLY A 29 0.79 6.58 -3.53
CA GLY A 29 1.40 6.06 -2.31
C GLY A 29 1.86 7.11 -1.30
N ALA A 30 1.98 8.39 -1.69
CA ALA A 30 2.21 9.50 -0.77
C ALA A 30 1.07 9.68 0.24
N TYR A 31 -0.17 9.32 -0.11
CA TYR A 31 -1.30 9.25 0.82
C TYR A 31 -1.03 8.27 1.97
N GLN A 32 -0.48 7.09 1.66
CA GLN A 32 -0.12 6.09 2.67
C GLN A 32 0.95 6.60 3.64
N ALA A 33 1.89 7.39 3.14
CA ALA A 33 2.91 8.02 3.97
C ALA A 33 2.29 9.04 4.94
N GLY A 34 1.30 9.82 4.49
CA GLY A 34 0.52 10.71 5.35
C GLY A 34 -0.28 9.95 6.42
N VAL A 35 -0.92 8.84 6.05
CA VAL A 35 -1.60 7.95 7.01
C VAL A 35 -0.61 7.44 8.06
N TYR A 36 0.58 6.99 7.63
CA TYR A 36 1.59 6.53 8.58
C TYR A 36 2.08 7.63 9.50
N GLU A 37 2.29 8.85 9.01
CA GLU A 37 2.65 10.01 9.85
C GLU A 37 1.62 10.24 10.97
N GLY A 38 0.33 10.20 10.66
CA GLY A 38 -0.73 10.35 11.67
C GLY A 38 -0.78 9.20 12.68
N LEU A 39 -0.61 7.94 12.23
CA LEU A 39 -0.47 6.80 13.14
C LEU A 39 0.74 6.98 14.06
N HIS A 40 1.87 7.40 13.48
CA HIS A 40 3.10 7.66 14.22
C HIS A 40 2.91 8.75 15.28
N ALA A 41 2.28 9.86 14.93
CA ALA A 41 1.98 10.97 15.84
C ALA A 41 1.02 10.56 16.96
N ALA A 42 0.07 9.66 16.68
CA ALA A 42 -0.85 9.09 17.67
C ALA A 42 -0.20 8.03 18.57
N GLY A 43 1.08 7.71 18.38
CA GLY A 43 1.77 6.66 19.15
C GLY A 43 1.40 5.23 18.73
N ILE A 44 0.67 5.04 17.64
CA ILE A 44 0.31 3.73 17.11
C ILE A 44 1.49 3.19 16.30
N ARG A 45 1.94 1.99 16.66
CA ARG A 45 3.12 1.35 16.06
C ARG A 45 2.72 0.00 15.45
N PRO A 46 2.45 -0.05 14.13
CA PRO A 46 2.21 -1.32 13.47
C PRO A 46 3.40 -2.26 13.64
N ASN A 47 3.11 -3.50 14.01
CA ASN A 47 4.10 -4.58 14.12
C ASN A 47 4.09 -5.52 12.93
N TRP A 48 3.16 -5.30 11.98
CA TRP A 48 3.13 -5.98 10.70
C TRP A 48 2.77 -5.02 9.56
N LEU A 49 3.63 -4.93 8.55
CA LEU A 49 3.42 -4.15 7.35
C LEU A 49 3.26 -5.11 6.17
N ALA A 50 2.14 -5.02 5.48
CA ALA A 50 1.88 -5.81 4.29
C ALA A 50 1.63 -4.87 3.11
N GLY A 51 2.41 -4.98 2.03
CA GLY A 51 2.35 -4.03 0.92
C GLY A 51 2.47 -4.67 -0.46
N ILE A 52 1.87 -4.00 -1.44
CA ILE A 52 1.96 -4.32 -2.87
C ILE A 52 2.49 -3.08 -3.59
N SER A 53 3.42 -3.27 -4.54
CA SER A 53 3.94 -2.19 -5.37
C SER A 53 4.49 -1.04 -4.51
N ILE A 54 4.05 0.20 -4.74
CA ILE A 54 4.43 1.36 -3.92
C ILE A 54 4.13 1.16 -2.42
N GLY A 55 3.07 0.41 -2.09
CA GLY A 55 2.77 0.02 -0.71
C GLY A 55 3.86 -0.89 -0.11
N GLY A 56 4.48 -1.74 -0.93
CA GLY A 56 5.63 -2.55 -0.55
C GLY A 56 6.88 -1.70 -0.31
N ILE A 57 7.10 -0.68 -1.13
CA ILE A 57 8.21 0.29 -0.96
C ILE A 57 8.02 1.07 0.36
N ASN A 58 6.83 1.64 0.59
CA ASN A 58 6.52 2.34 1.85
C ASN A 58 6.70 1.42 3.07
N ALA A 59 6.23 0.15 2.99
CA ALA A 59 6.41 -0.83 4.05
C ALA A 59 7.89 -1.11 4.34
N ALA A 60 8.72 -1.26 3.31
CA ALA A 60 10.15 -1.50 3.45
C ALA A 60 10.86 -0.29 4.11
N ILE A 61 10.55 0.93 3.68
CA ILE A 61 11.13 2.15 4.27
C ILE A 61 10.75 2.29 5.75
N ILE A 62 9.48 2.03 6.10
CA ILE A 62 9.02 2.11 7.50
C ILE A 62 9.73 1.06 8.35
N ALA A 63 9.83 -0.20 7.89
CA ALA A 63 10.43 -1.29 8.65
C ALA A 63 11.96 -1.18 8.73
N GLY A 64 12.61 -0.68 7.68
CA GLY A 64 14.05 -0.48 7.57
C GLY A 64 14.53 0.85 8.15
N ALA A 65 13.78 1.48 9.05
CA ALA A 65 14.17 2.72 9.70
C ALA A 65 13.97 2.66 11.23
N PRO A 66 14.84 3.29 12.01
CA PRO A 66 14.59 3.54 13.43
C PRO A 66 13.25 4.24 13.62
N VAL A 67 12.55 3.95 14.71
CA VAL A 67 11.18 4.46 14.93
C VAL A 67 11.07 5.95 14.73
N ASP A 68 12.00 6.72 15.28
CA ASP A 68 11.99 8.18 15.22
C ASP A 68 12.34 8.75 13.83
N GLU A 69 12.96 7.96 12.96
CA GLU A 69 13.37 8.37 11.61
C GLU A 69 12.35 7.99 10.54
N ARG A 70 11.39 7.09 10.79
CA ARG A 70 10.49 6.49 9.81
C ARG A 70 9.76 7.51 8.95
N VAL A 71 9.16 8.52 9.57
CA VAL A 71 8.44 9.59 8.85
C VAL A 71 9.42 10.44 8.03
N GLY A 72 10.60 10.75 8.60
CA GLY A 72 11.63 11.48 7.89
C GLY A 72 12.17 10.75 6.66
N ARG A 73 12.38 9.43 6.77
CA ARG A 73 12.83 8.60 5.64
C ARG A 73 11.77 8.47 4.54
N LEU A 74 10.49 8.29 4.92
CA LEU A 74 9.39 8.35 3.96
C LEU A 74 9.35 9.69 3.24
N ARG A 75 9.47 10.79 3.97
CA ARG A 75 9.46 12.14 3.39
C ARG A 75 10.63 12.35 2.43
N GLY A 76 11.83 11.97 2.86
CA GLY A 76 13.03 12.06 2.01
C GLY A 76 12.89 11.24 0.73
N PHE A 77 12.37 10.01 0.80
CA PHE A 77 12.10 9.18 -0.37
C PHE A 77 11.11 9.86 -1.33
N TRP A 78 9.95 10.29 -0.83
CA TRP A 78 8.93 10.90 -1.66
C TRP A 78 9.38 12.24 -2.26
N GLU A 79 10.12 13.06 -1.52
CA GLU A 79 10.72 14.27 -2.05
C GLU A 79 11.80 13.99 -3.11
N ALA A 80 12.57 12.92 -2.96
CA ALA A 80 13.59 12.53 -3.91
C ALA A 80 12.98 12.09 -5.25
N ILE A 81 11.96 11.21 -5.22
CA ILE A 81 11.34 10.69 -6.44
C ILE A 81 10.35 11.67 -7.08
N CYS A 82 9.85 12.67 -6.36
CA CYS A 82 8.93 13.69 -6.89
C CYS A 82 9.63 15.03 -7.23
N ARG A 83 10.96 15.04 -7.28
CA ARG A 83 11.70 16.23 -7.71
C ARG A 83 11.32 16.57 -9.14
N PRO A 84 11.09 17.88 -9.43
CA PRO A 84 10.86 18.30 -10.81
C PRO A 84 12.05 17.86 -11.67
N THR A 85 11.78 17.09 -12.69
CA THR A 85 12.74 16.91 -13.82
C THR A 85 12.71 18.21 -14.61
N GLY A 86 13.43 19.21 -14.12
CA GLY A 86 13.50 20.50 -14.77
C GLY A 86 14.08 20.35 -16.19
N PHE A 87 13.77 21.31 -17.06
CA PHE A 87 14.52 21.53 -18.31
C PHE A 87 16.01 21.83 -18.04
N ALA A 88 16.45 21.79 -16.79
CA ALA A 88 17.81 21.98 -16.29
C ALA A 88 18.73 20.85 -16.76
N GLY A 89 19.26 20.98 -17.92
CA GLY A 89 20.16 20.00 -18.59
C GLY A 89 20.09 20.13 -20.10
N LEU A 90 19.09 20.83 -20.63
CA LEU A 90 19.08 21.26 -22.03
C LEU A 90 19.59 22.69 -22.10
N PRO A 91 20.46 23.01 -23.06
CA PRO A 91 21.02 24.38 -23.24
C PRO A 91 19.97 25.51 -23.39
N TRP A 92 18.69 25.10 -23.57
CA TRP A 92 17.53 25.97 -23.81
C TRP A 92 16.41 25.78 -22.80
N GLY A 93 16.60 24.94 -21.74
CA GLY A 93 15.53 24.48 -20.85
C GLY A 93 14.91 25.62 -20.05
N ASP A 94 15.73 26.52 -19.51
CA ASP A 94 15.25 27.63 -18.69
C ASP A 94 14.54 28.70 -19.56
N ALA A 95 14.99 28.91 -20.80
CA ALA A 95 14.35 29.83 -21.73
C ALA A 95 12.96 29.31 -22.20
N TRP A 96 12.81 27.99 -22.41
CA TRP A 96 11.55 27.38 -22.76
C TRP A 96 10.59 27.35 -21.53
N ALA A 97 11.07 27.06 -20.34
CA ALA A 97 10.27 27.13 -19.13
C ALA A 97 9.72 28.54 -18.88
N ALA A 98 10.55 29.58 -19.07
CA ALA A 98 10.12 30.98 -18.96
C ALA A 98 9.13 31.40 -20.06
N LEU A 99 9.28 30.88 -21.27
CA LEU A 99 8.38 31.17 -22.39
C LEU A 99 6.99 30.58 -22.18
N PHE A 100 6.90 29.35 -21.64
CA PHE A 100 5.63 28.68 -21.37
C PHE A 100 4.98 29.12 -20.07
N ALA A 101 5.75 29.56 -19.07
CA ALA A 101 5.20 30.13 -17.82
C ALA A 101 4.39 31.43 -18.07
N ASN A 102 4.69 32.16 -19.15
CA ASN A 102 4.03 33.41 -19.51
C ASN A 102 3.12 33.31 -20.75
N ALA A 103 2.86 32.11 -21.24
CA ALA A 103 1.99 31.92 -22.42
C ALA A 103 0.53 32.22 -22.07
N PRO A 104 -0.21 32.97 -22.93
CA PRO A 104 -1.60 33.33 -22.64
C PRO A 104 -2.61 32.18 -22.79
N PHE A 105 -2.14 30.99 -23.06
CA PHE A 105 -2.92 29.74 -23.11
C PHE A 105 -2.73 28.91 -21.85
N GLY A 106 -3.23 29.39 -20.70
CA GLY A 106 -3.71 28.58 -19.56
C GLY A 106 -2.85 27.42 -19.02
N PHE A 107 -1.51 27.38 -19.21
CA PHE A 107 -0.63 26.36 -18.66
C PHE A 107 -0.32 26.52 -17.16
N GLY A 108 -1.02 27.37 -16.47
CA GLY A 108 -0.82 27.69 -15.04
C GLY A 108 -1.86 27.12 -14.10
N SER A 109 -2.75 26.24 -14.53
CA SER A 109 -3.68 25.56 -13.61
C SER A 109 -3.06 24.27 -13.06
N ASN A 110 -3.35 23.91 -11.80
CA ASN A 110 -2.88 22.67 -11.17
C ASN A 110 -3.15 21.42 -12.03
N GLN A 111 -4.21 21.44 -12.86
CA GLN A 111 -4.56 20.36 -13.78
C GLN A 111 -3.54 20.16 -14.92
N SER A 112 -2.97 21.24 -15.46
CA SER A 112 -1.95 21.15 -16.53
C SER A 112 -0.61 20.64 -15.97
N ASN A 113 -0.30 20.93 -14.70
CA ASN A 113 0.94 20.50 -14.06
C ASN A 113 0.95 18.99 -13.80
N GLY A 114 -0.16 18.38 -13.37
CA GLY A 114 -0.27 16.94 -13.16
C GLY A 114 -0.13 16.13 -14.46
N GLN A 115 -0.84 16.53 -15.54
CA GLN A 115 -0.74 15.89 -16.84
C GLN A 115 0.65 16.03 -17.46
N LEU A 116 1.29 17.19 -17.32
CA LEU A 116 2.66 17.41 -17.77
C LEU A 116 3.65 16.57 -16.98
N ALA A 117 3.45 16.41 -15.68
CA ALA A 117 4.27 15.54 -14.83
C ALA A 117 4.14 14.08 -15.24
N ALA A 118 2.91 13.59 -15.47
CA ALA A 118 2.67 12.23 -15.96
C ALA A 118 3.30 12.02 -17.35
N PHE A 119 3.17 12.96 -18.28
CA PHE A 119 3.80 12.90 -19.59
C PHE A 119 5.33 12.88 -19.48
N ASN A 120 5.92 13.70 -18.60
CA ASN A 120 7.35 13.70 -18.34
C ASN A 120 7.82 12.37 -17.75
N ALA A 121 7.10 11.80 -16.77
CA ALA A 121 7.42 10.50 -16.20
C ALA A 121 7.40 9.39 -17.27
N LEU A 122 6.40 9.39 -18.14
CA LEU A 122 6.30 8.42 -19.24
C LEU A 122 7.40 8.58 -20.32
N THR A 123 7.82 9.81 -20.60
CA THR A 123 8.76 10.09 -21.71
C THR A 123 10.22 10.18 -21.27
N ARG A 124 10.49 10.63 -20.05
CA ARG A 124 11.83 10.88 -19.51
C ARG A 124 12.21 9.99 -18.33
N GLY A 125 11.25 9.22 -17.81
CA GLY A 125 11.42 8.46 -16.57
C GLY A 125 11.20 9.31 -15.32
N GLN A 126 11.49 8.71 -14.18
CA GLN A 126 11.35 9.33 -12.88
C GLN A 126 12.66 9.19 -12.09
N PRO A 127 13.29 10.31 -11.69
CA PRO A 127 14.56 10.29 -10.99
C PRO A 127 14.55 9.37 -9.78
N GLY A 128 15.59 8.53 -9.67
CA GLY A 128 15.71 7.59 -8.57
C GLY A 128 14.68 6.46 -8.56
N PHE A 129 13.86 6.33 -9.61
CA PHE A 129 12.84 5.29 -9.70
C PHE A 129 12.97 4.48 -11.00
N PHE A 130 12.82 5.11 -12.18
CA PHE A 130 12.94 4.43 -13.46
C PHE A 130 13.38 5.37 -14.58
N GLU A 131 14.03 4.80 -15.61
CA GLU A 131 14.51 5.51 -16.80
C GLU A 131 14.00 4.83 -18.07
N PRO A 132 13.65 5.59 -19.15
CA PRO A 132 13.27 5.01 -20.43
C PRO A 132 14.42 4.23 -21.04
N ARG A 133 14.13 3.06 -21.60
CA ARG A 133 15.14 2.27 -22.32
C ARG A 133 15.44 2.88 -23.68
N PHE A 134 16.72 2.89 -24.02
CA PHE A 134 17.19 3.23 -25.34
C PHE A 134 18.21 2.17 -25.81
N PRO A 135 18.02 1.53 -27.01
CA PRO A 135 16.89 1.69 -27.93
C PRO A 135 15.56 1.18 -27.32
N PRO A 136 14.40 1.63 -27.83
CA PRO A 136 13.10 1.14 -27.38
C PRO A 136 12.98 -0.39 -27.51
N PRO A 137 12.22 -1.09 -26.65
CA PRO A 137 12.21 -2.55 -26.55
C PRO A 137 11.84 -3.27 -27.85
N TYR A 138 10.98 -2.68 -28.69
CA TYR A 138 10.58 -3.24 -30.00
C TYR A 138 11.71 -3.19 -31.07
N LEU A 139 12.79 -2.48 -30.80
CA LEU A 139 13.99 -2.46 -31.66
C LEU A 139 15.11 -3.38 -31.13
N VAL A 140 14.94 -3.95 -29.93
CA VAL A 140 15.93 -4.83 -29.31
C VAL A 140 15.74 -6.26 -29.81
N GLN A 141 16.80 -6.83 -30.36
CA GLN A 141 16.85 -8.24 -30.76
C GLN A 141 17.49 -9.08 -29.65
N GLY A 142 17.04 -10.33 -29.51
CA GLY A 142 17.68 -11.29 -28.60
C GLY A 142 17.01 -11.48 -27.24
N GLY A 143 15.91 -10.80 -26.95
CA GLY A 143 15.13 -11.00 -25.71
C GLY A 143 15.73 -10.33 -24.46
N GLY A 144 15.30 -10.80 -23.28
CA GLY A 144 15.74 -10.27 -21.98
C GLY A 144 14.99 -9.01 -21.53
N ALA A 145 15.39 -8.44 -20.40
CA ALA A 145 14.73 -7.29 -19.78
C ALA A 145 14.63 -6.07 -20.72
N ALA A 146 15.64 -5.84 -21.56
CA ALA A 146 15.64 -4.73 -22.49
C ALA A 146 14.60 -4.87 -23.62
N ALA A 147 14.20 -6.09 -23.98
CA ALA A 147 13.19 -6.35 -24.99
C ALA A 147 11.77 -6.50 -24.40
N THR A 148 11.63 -6.63 -23.08
CA THR A 148 10.36 -6.96 -22.42
C THR A 148 9.82 -5.87 -21.50
N SER A 149 10.49 -4.70 -21.44
CA SER A 149 10.01 -3.57 -20.64
C SER A 149 10.38 -2.22 -21.26
N PHE A 150 9.52 -1.22 -21.06
CA PHE A 150 9.77 0.14 -21.56
C PHE A 150 10.81 0.90 -20.72
N TYR A 151 10.92 0.57 -19.44
CA TYR A 151 11.77 1.28 -18.48
C TYR A 151 12.79 0.36 -17.84
N ASP A 152 13.90 0.95 -17.42
CA ASP A 152 14.89 0.36 -16.53
C ASP A 152 14.64 0.84 -15.11
N THR A 153 14.54 -0.09 -14.16
CA THR A 153 14.30 0.18 -12.74
C THR A 153 15.57 0.08 -11.88
N THR A 154 16.74 0.02 -12.52
CA THR A 154 18.03 0.02 -11.78
C THR A 154 18.18 1.22 -10.84
N PRO A 155 17.72 2.46 -11.17
CA PRO A 155 17.77 3.59 -10.24
C PRO A 155 17.04 3.33 -8.92
N LEU A 156 15.92 2.60 -8.95
CA LEU A 156 15.17 2.24 -7.74
C LEU A 156 16.00 1.39 -6.76
N LEU A 157 16.86 0.51 -7.27
CA LEU A 157 17.73 -0.30 -6.43
C LEU A 157 18.62 0.56 -5.52
N GLN A 158 19.21 1.63 -6.08
CA GLN A 158 20.04 2.54 -5.31
C GLN A 158 19.19 3.34 -4.31
N THR A 159 18.06 3.86 -4.74
CA THR A 159 17.13 4.59 -3.87
C THR A 159 16.66 3.72 -2.69
N LEU A 160 16.36 2.45 -2.92
CA LEU A 160 16.01 1.54 -1.83
C LEU A 160 17.15 1.36 -0.83
N ARG A 161 18.40 1.27 -1.29
CA ARG A 161 19.57 1.18 -0.41
C ARG A 161 19.83 2.45 0.40
N ASP A 162 19.47 3.61 -0.15
CA ASP A 162 19.64 4.90 0.52
C ASP A 162 18.59 5.12 1.63
N TYR A 163 17.38 4.59 1.47
CA TYR A 163 16.26 4.83 2.39
C TYR A 163 15.89 3.65 3.29
N VAL A 164 16.36 2.43 3.01
CA VAL A 164 16.03 1.21 3.74
C VAL A 164 17.28 0.57 4.31
N ASP A 165 17.36 0.45 5.62
CA ASP A 165 18.31 -0.45 6.27
C ASP A 165 17.72 -1.88 6.26
N PHE A 166 18.17 -2.69 5.28
CA PHE A 166 17.69 -4.06 5.12
C PHE A 166 18.12 -4.98 6.27
N ASP A 167 19.20 -4.70 6.96
CA ASP A 167 19.60 -5.43 8.15
C ASP A 167 18.65 -5.16 9.31
N LEU A 168 18.27 -3.90 9.50
CA LEU A 168 17.27 -3.51 10.49
C LEU A 168 15.91 -4.12 10.16
N LEU A 169 15.47 -4.07 8.89
CA LEU A 169 14.22 -4.67 8.44
C LEU A 169 14.17 -6.17 8.78
N ASN A 170 15.23 -6.91 8.50
CA ASN A 170 15.29 -8.36 8.67
C ASN A 170 15.47 -8.80 10.13
N ARG A 171 16.14 -8.00 10.96
CA ARG A 171 16.29 -8.26 12.40
C ARG A 171 15.10 -7.78 13.20
N GLY A 172 14.32 -6.87 12.62
CA GLY A 172 13.43 -5.99 13.35
C GLY A 172 12.21 -6.66 13.95
N ASP A 173 11.58 -5.90 14.83
CA ASP A 173 10.34 -6.28 15.50
C ASP A 173 9.12 -6.16 14.59
N VAL A 174 9.28 -5.51 13.42
CA VAL A 174 8.21 -5.29 12.45
C VAL A 174 8.27 -6.35 11.36
N ARG A 175 7.22 -7.16 11.27
CA ARG A 175 7.06 -8.11 10.17
C ARG A 175 6.73 -7.38 8.88
N VAL A 176 7.37 -7.76 7.76
CA VAL A 176 7.11 -7.23 6.43
C VAL A 176 6.66 -8.36 5.52
N SER A 177 5.57 -8.15 4.76
CA SER A 177 5.11 -9.07 3.73
C SER A 177 4.91 -8.30 2.42
N LEU A 178 5.62 -8.71 1.38
CA LEU A 178 5.59 -8.10 0.05
C LEU A 178 4.95 -9.07 -0.94
N GLY A 179 3.91 -8.65 -1.64
CA GLY A 179 3.23 -9.49 -2.61
C GLY A 179 3.77 -9.30 -4.02
N ALA A 180 3.95 -10.39 -4.75
CA ALA A 180 4.37 -10.42 -6.14
C ALA A 180 3.71 -11.59 -6.88
N VAL A 181 3.81 -11.62 -8.21
CA VAL A 181 3.28 -12.70 -9.05
C VAL A 181 4.44 -13.40 -9.74
N ASN A 182 4.55 -14.73 -9.57
CA ASN A 182 5.50 -15.51 -10.34
C ASN A 182 5.09 -15.55 -11.82
N VAL A 183 5.97 -15.09 -12.69
CA VAL A 183 5.68 -14.90 -14.13
C VAL A 183 5.38 -16.21 -14.83
N ARG A 184 6.05 -17.30 -14.44
CA ARG A 184 5.93 -18.60 -15.09
C ARG A 184 4.65 -19.31 -14.73
N THR A 185 4.25 -19.24 -13.47
CA THR A 185 3.10 -19.99 -12.94
C THR A 185 1.82 -19.18 -12.86
N GLY A 186 1.92 -17.84 -12.88
CA GLY A 186 0.81 -16.92 -12.59
C GLY A 186 0.37 -16.93 -11.12
N ASN A 187 1.05 -17.68 -10.26
CA ASN A 187 0.69 -17.77 -8.85
C ASN A 187 1.15 -16.54 -8.08
N PHE A 188 0.29 -16.10 -7.16
CA PHE A 188 0.62 -15.05 -6.22
C PHE A 188 1.57 -15.59 -5.13
N ALA A 189 2.62 -14.85 -4.83
CA ALA A 189 3.60 -15.18 -3.81
C ALA A 189 3.76 -14.02 -2.82
N TYR A 190 4.07 -14.34 -1.56
CA TYR A 190 4.47 -13.36 -0.56
C TYR A 190 5.91 -13.61 -0.14
N PHE A 191 6.74 -12.58 -0.20
CA PHE A 191 8.03 -12.52 0.47
C PHE A 191 7.81 -11.96 1.87
N ASP A 192 8.03 -12.76 2.88
CA ASP A 192 7.70 -12.45 4.28
C ASP A 192 8.97 -12.50 5.13
N SER A 193 9.25 -11.44 5.87
CA SER A 193 10.48 -11.31 6.68
C SER A 193 10.60 -12.34 7.81
N ARG A 194 9.53 -13.09 8.12
CA ARG A 194 9.57 -14.23 9.05
C ARG A 194 9.96 -15.54 8.38
N GLU A 195 9.92 -15.59 7.05
CA GLU A 195 10.12 -16.79 6.25
C GLU A 195 11.36 -16.69 5.37
N THR A 196 11.71 -15.46 4.93
CA THR A 196 12.86 -15.21 4.04
C THR A 196 13.55 -13.90 4.38
N VAL A 197 14.84 -13.82 4.06
CA VAL A 197 15.59 -12.56 4.17
C VAL A 197 15.13 -11.62 3.05
N ILE A 198 14.52 -10.50 3.42
CA ILE A 198 14.08 -9.49 2.46
C ILE A 198 15.28 -8.74 1.92
N ARG A 199 15.38 -8.70 0.59
CA ARG A 199 16.42 -7.99 -0.19
C ARG A 199 15.73 -6.91 -1.02
N PRO A 200 16.47 -5.92 -1.55
CA PRO A 200 15.91 -4.89 -2.44
C PRO A 200 15.12 -5.47 -3.61
N GLU A 201 15.58 -6.60 -4.18
CA GLU A 201 14.94 -7.27 -5.30
C GLU A 201 13.51 -7.73 -4.99
N HIS A 202 13.21 -8.12 -3.74
CA HIS A 202 11.85 -8.48 -3.32
C HIS A 202 10.91 -7.26 -3.33
N VAL A 203 11.43 -6.08 -2.93
CA VAL A 203 10.68 -4.82 -2.98
C VAL A 203 10.45 -4.42 -4.44
N MET A 204 11.48 -4.50 -5.29
CA MET A 204 11.39 -4.21 -6.72
C MET A 204 10.41 -5.15 -7.43
N ALA A 205 10.43 -6.44 -7.11
CA ALA A 205 9.51 -7.44 -7.68
C ALA A 205 8.05 -7.11 -7.38
N SER A 206 7.78 -6.66 -6.15
CA SER A 206 6.43 -6.23 -5.75
C SER A 206 5.91 -5.05 -6.57
N GLY A 207 6.80 -4.21 -7.12
CA GLY A 207 6.45 -3.04 -7.93
C GLY A 207 6.76 -3.17 -9.43
N ALA A 208 7.12 -4.36 -9.91
CA ALA A 208 7.51 -4.61 -11.30
C ALA A 208 6.30 -4.78 -12.22
N LEU A 209 5.53 -3.69 -12.48
CA LEU A 209 4.31 -3.72 -13.28
C LEU A 209 4.62 -3.78 -14.80
N PRO A 210 4.29 -4.89 -15.50
CA PRO A 210 4.48 -4.99 -16.94
C PRO A 210 3.43 -4.18 -17.71
N PRO A 211 3.70 -3.76 -18.96
CA PRO A 211 4.98 -3.84 -19.68
C PRO A 211 5.92 -2.68 -19.34
N GLY A 212 5.57 -1.82 -18.37
CA GLY A 212 6.40 -0.70 -17.96
C GLY A 212 7.75 -1.17 -17.43
N PHE A 213 7.73 -2.04 -16.42
CA PHE A 213 8.91 -2.51 -15.70
C PHE A 213 9.26 -3.96 -16.03
N PRO A 214 10.56 -4.33 -15.99
CA PRO A 214 11.00 -5.68 -16.24
C PRO A 214 10.60 -6.62 -15.11
N ALA A 215 10.47 -7.91 -15.43
CA ALA A 215 10.40 -8.93 -14.39
C ALA A 215 11.71 -8.96 -13.58
N ILE A 216 11.58 -9.13 -12.27
CA ILE A 216 12.74 -9.22 -11.36
C ILE A 216 13.03 -10.69 -11.07
N GLU A 217 14.29 -11.07 -11.27
CA GLU A 217 14.76 -12.42 -10.94
C GLU A 217 15.08 -12.53 -9.45
N ILE A 218 14.52 -13.56 -8.81
CA ILE A 218 14.78 -13.92 -7.41
C ILE A 218 14.95 -15.44 -7.36
N ASP A 219 16.15 -15.88 -7.00
CA ASP A 219 16.50 -17.28 -6.80
C ASP A 219 16.14 -18.18 -8.03
N GLY A 220 16.34 -17.67 -9.24
CA GLY A 220 16.09 -18.35 -10.52
C GLY A 220 14.66 -18.31 -11.03
N GLU A 221 13.75 -17.66 -10.31
CA GLU A 221 12.35 -17.41 -10.71
C GLU A 221 12.13 -15.91 -10.98
N PHE A 222 11.18 -15.60 -11.88
CA PHE A 222 10.87 -14.24 -12.30
C PHE A 222 9.55 -13.77 -11.74
N TYR A 223 9.52 -12.52 -11.26
CA TYR A 223 8.34 -11.96 -10.59
C TYR A 223 7.93 -10.61 -11.18
N TRP A 224 6.64 -10.41 -11.26
CA TRP A 224 5.97 -9.15 -11.57
C TRP A 224 5.19 -8.62 -10.38
N ASP A 225 4.70 -7.38 -10.53
CA ASP A 225 3.88 -6.67 -9.54
C ASP A 225 2.69 -7.51 -9.06
N GLY A 226 2.52 -7.56 -7.75
CA GLY A 226 1.40 -8.25 -7.11
C GLY A 226 0.03 -7.70 -7.53
N GLY A 227 -0.03 -6.42 -7.90
CA GLY A 227 -1.25 -5.75 -8.37
C GLY A 227 -1.92 -6.39 -9.58
N LEU A 228 -1.20 -7.21 -10.36
CA LEU A 228 -1.78 -7.98 -11.47
C LEU A 228 -2.84 -8.98 -11.01
N VAL A 229 -2.72 -9.54 -9.81
CA VAL A 229 -3.61 -10.58 -9.28
C VAL A 229 -4.38 -10.09 -8.06
N SER A 230 -3.69 -9.46 -7.10
CA SER A 230 -4.27 -8.94 -5.87
C SER A 230 -3.53 -7.69 -5.42
N ASN A 231 -4.23 -6.57 -5.43
CA ASN A 231 -3.62 -5.26 -5.13
C ASN A 231 -3.68 -4.88 -3.65
N THR A 232 -4.37 -5.65 -2.79
CA THR A 232 -4.50 -5.37 -1.36
C THR A 232 -4.21 -6.62 -0.54
N PRO A 233 -3.14 -6.64 0.29
CA PRO A 233 -2.69 -7.85 0.97
C PRO A 233 -3.41 -8.13 2.30
N LEU A 234 -4.67 -7.72 2.48
CA LEU A 234 -5.44 -7.96 3.71
C LEU A 234 -5.58 -9.46 4.02
N THR A 235 -5.78 -10.29 2.99
CA THR A 235 -5.90 -11.73 3.16
C THR A 235 -4.67 -12.36 3.81
N LYS A 236 -3.46 -11.89 3.48
CA LYS A 236 -2.20 -12.37 4.10
C LYS A 236 -2.22 -12.13 5.62
N VAL A 237 -2.72 -10.96 6.04
CA VAL A 237 -2.79 -10.60 7.46
C VAL A 237 -3.86 -11.41 8.19
N LEU A 238 -5.03 -11.60 7.59
CA LEU A 238 -6.15 -12.27 8.22
C LEU A 238 -6.04 -13.81 8.23
N ALA A 239 -5.29 -14.40 7.28
CA ALA A 239 -5.16 -15.85 7.13
C ALA A 239 -4.00 -16.47 7.92
N VAL A 240 -3.31 -15.70 8.77
CA VAL A 240 -2.16 -16.21 9.52
C VAL A 240 -2.57 -17.25 10.60
N HIS A 241 -1.74 -18.27 10.76
CA HIS A 241 -1.89 -19.27 11.82
C HIS A 241 -0.65 -19.25 12.75
N PRO A 242 -0.80 -19.32 14.08
CA PRO A 242 -2.06 -19.23 14.84
C PRO A 242 -2.72 -17.86 14.68
N MET A 243 -4.05 -17.85 14.65
CA MET A 243 -4.80 -16.60 14.56
C MET A 243 -4.61 -15.76 15.83
N ARG A 244 -4.54 -14.44 15.66
CA ARG A 244 -4.29 -13.48 16.75
C ARG A 244 -5.30 -12.34 16.69
N ASP A 245 -5.58 -11.76 17.85
CA ASP A 245 -6.34 -10.53 17.92
C ASP A 245 -5.65 -9.45 17.09
N THR A 246 -6.36 -8.94 16.09
CA THR A 246 -5.77 -8.09 15.05
C THR A 246 -6.53 -6.78 14.87
N LEU A 247 -5.80 -5.67 14.94
CA LEU A 247 -6.22 -4.37 14.42
C LEU A 247 -5.49 -4.14 13.09
N ALA A 248 -6.24 -4.03 12.00
CA ALA A 248 -5.67 -3.77 10.68
C ALA A 248 -6.12 -2.40 10.15
N PHE A 249 -5.16 -1.53 9.84
CA PHE A 249 -5.38 -0.33 9.06
C PHE A 249 -5.17 -0.68 7.60
N GLN A 250 -6.24 -0.70 6.82
CA GLN A 250 -6.17 -0.93 5.38
C GLN A 250 -6.23 0.40 4.65
N VAL A 251 -5.20 0.68 3.86
CA VAL A 251 -5.06 1.93 3.10
C VAL A 251 -5.20 1.62 1.61
N ASP A 252 -6.37 1.92 1.08
CA ASP A 252 -6.75 1.72 -0.31
C ASP A 252 -6.54 3.01 -1.12
N LEU A 253 -5.93 2.88 -2.29
CA LEU A 253 -5.63 3.99 -3.20
C LEU A 253 -6.60 4.08 -4.38
N TRP A 254 -7.41 3.04 -4.58
CA TRP A 254 -8.35 2.93 -5.70
C TRP A 254 -9.76 2.72 -5.18
N PRO A 255 -10.66 3.70 -5.35
CA PRO A 255 -12.04 3.58 -4.88
C PRO A 255 -12.82 2.57 -5.73
N ALA A 256 -13.43 1.58 -5.07
CA ALA A 256 -14.30 0.61 -5.77
C ALA A 256 -15.59 1.26 -6.29
N ARG A 257 -16.07 2.32 -5.63
CA ARG A 257 -17.23 3.09 -6.05
C ARG A 257 -16.78 4.31 -6.85
N GLY A 258 -17.62 4.77 -7.76
CA GLY A 258 -17.39 5.96 -8.55
C GLY A 258 -18.58 6.27 -9.44
N PRO A 259 -18.65 7.48 -10.00
CA PRO A 259 -19.73 7.88 -10.90
C PRO A 259 -19.70 7.08 -12.21
N LEU A 260 -20.80 7.16 -12.95
CA LEU A 260 -20.85 6.65 -14.32
C LEU A 260 -20.00 7.56 -15.22
N PRO A 261 -19.04 7.03 -15.97
CA PRO A 261 -18.20 7.84 -16.85
C PRO A 261 -18.99 8.53 -17.97
N ALA A 262 -18.64 9.78 -18.25
CA ALA A 262 -19.23 10.59 -19.33
C ALA A 262 -18.26 10.84 -20.51
N SER A 263 -16.97 10.44 -20.36
CA SER A 263 -15.94 10.60 -21.40
C SER A 263 -15.06 9.35 -21.49
N LEU A 264 -14.32 9.17 -22.58
CA LEU A 264 -13.37 8.07 -22.73
C LEU A 264 -12.23 8.15 -21.70
N GLU A 265 -11.85 9.33 -21.29
CA GLU A 265 -10.85 9.54 -20.24
C GLU A 265 -11.38 9.02 -18.89
N GLU A 266 -12.61 9.37 -18.53
CA GLU A 266 -13.27 8.86 -17.33
C GLU A 266 -13.53 7.35 -17.38
N VAL A 267 -13.77 6.79 -18.57
CA VAL A 267 -13.85 5.32 -18.76
C VAL A 267 -12.52 4.66 -18.42
N ALA A 268 -11.40 5.21 -18.91
CA ALA A 268 -10.07 4.68 -18.63
C ALA A 268 -9.71 4.79 -17.14
N GLU A 269 -10.03 5.90 -16.49
CA GLU A 269 -9.88 6.09 -15.06
C GLU A 269 -10.72 5.07 -14.28
N ARG A 270 -12.01 4.99 -14.58
CA ARG A 270 -12.93 4.08 -13.90
C ARG A 270 -12.54 2.61 -14.06
N GLN A 271 -12.01 2.24 -15.24
CA GLN A 271 -11.47 0.90 -15.48
C GLN A 271 -10.31 0.59 -14.53
N LYS A 272 -9.35 1.51 -14.37
CA LYS A 272 -8.25 1.37 -13.42
C LYS A 272 -8.76 1.27 -11.97
N ASP A 273 -9.66 2.15 -11.57
CA ASP A 273 -10.27 2.12 -10.25
C ASP A 273 -10.89 0.76 -9.94
N ILE A 274 -11.67 0.20 -10.86
CA ILE A 274 -12.29 -1.12 -10.71
C ILE A 274 -11.23 -2.24 -10.70
N GLN A 275 -10.25 -2.17 -11.59
CA GLN A 275 -9.23 -3.19 -11.75
C GLN A 275 -8.36 -3.31 -10.50
N TYR A 276 -7.93 -2.18 -9.95
CA TYR A 276 -6.99 -2.12 -8.82
C TYR A 276 -7.66 -1.94 -7.46
N SER A 277 -8.97 -1.69 -7.42
CA SER A 277 -9.70 -1.57 -6.15
C SER A 277 -9.56 -2.82 -5.31
N SER A 278 -9.54 -2.62 -4.00
CA SER A 278 -9.64 -3.73 -3.06
C SER A 278 -11.02 -4.39 -3.20
N ARG A 279 -11.02 -5.69 -3.37
CA ARG A 279 -12.26 -6.49 -3.26
C ARG A 279 -12.57 -6.78 -1.79
N THR A 280 -12.34 -5.78 -0.94
CA THR A 280 -12.39 -5.89 0.53
C THR A 280 -13.68 -6.52 1.00
N ARG A 281 -14.82 -6.16 0.40
CA ARG A 281 -16.11 -6.71 0.80
C ARG A 281 -16.19 -8.23 0.63
N ILE A 282 -15.68 -8.78 -0.47
CA ILE A 282 -15.65 -10.22 -0.71
C ILE A 282 -14.73 -10.91 0.31
N VAL A 283 -13.56 -10.32 0.57
CA VAL A 283 -12.58 -10.84 1.52
C VAL A 283 -13.14 -10.80 2.94
N THR A 284 -13.66 -9.64 3.37
CA THR A 284 -14.18 -9.47 4.72
C THR A 284 -15.44 -10.29 4.99
N ASP A 285 -16.34 -10.42 4.00
CA ASP A 285 -17.54 -11.26 4.13
C ASP A 285 -17.21 -12.75 4.16
N SER A 286 -16.20 -13.18 3.39
CA SER A 286 -15.69 -14.55 3.45
C SER A 286 -15.07 -14.84 4.81
N PHE A 287 -14.22 -13.93 5.31
CA PHE A 287 -13.58 -14.07 6.60
C PHE A 287 -14.61 -14.04 7.75
N ARG A 288 -15.59 -13.15 7.69
CA ARG A 288 -16.69 -13.09 8.67
C ARG A 288 -17.48 -14.41 8.73
N ARG A 289 -17.76 -15.01 7.55
CA ARG A 289 -18.43 -16.33 7.48
C ARG A 289 -17.57 -17.43 8.11
N GLN A 290 -16.27 -17.41 7.84
CA GLN A 290 -15.29 -18.33 8.43
C GLN A 290 -15.24 -18.23 9.96
N LEU A 291 -15.18 -17.01 10.49
CA LEU A 291 -15.21 -16.77 11.94
C LEU A 291 -16.54 -17.24 12.58
N LYS A 292 -17.67 -17.06 11.91
CA LYS A 292 -18.96 -17.58 12.40
C LYS A 292 -18.95 -19.11 12.50
N LEU A 293 -18.37 -19.79 11.50
CA LEU A 293 -18.22 -21.25 11.52
C LEU A 293 -17.31 -21.71 12.65
N ARG A 294 -16.14 -21.10 12.80
CA ARG A 294 -15.18 -21.36 13.88
C ARG A 294 -15.81 -21.18 15.26
N ARG A 295 -16.59 -20.12 15.44
CA ARG A 295 -17.33 -19.89 16.68
C ARG A 295 -18.39 -20.97 16.94
N SER A 296 -19.10 -21.39 15.91
CA SER A 296 -20.05 -22.49 16.07
C SER A 296 -19.37 -23.79 16.46
N LEU A 297 -18.19 -24.05 15.89
CA LEU A 297 -17.35 -25.19 16.22
C LEU A 297 -16.86 -25.09 17.70
N GLN A 298 -16.40 -23.91 18.15
CA GLN A 298 -16.00 -23.68 19.53
C GLN A 298 -17.16 -23.97 20.50
N ARG A 299 -18.38 -23.50 20.20
CA ARG A 299 -19.58 -23.77 21.03
C ARG A 299 -19.89 -25.26 21.12
N VAL A 300 -19.66 -26.04 20.07
CA VAL A 300 -19.82 -27.49 20.11
C VAL A 300 -18.76 -28.11 21.00
N LEU A 301 -17.49 -27.72 20.85
CA LEU A 301 -16.39 -28.19 21.68
C LEU A 301 -16.62 -27.90 23.16
N ASP A 302 -17.17 -26.74 23.51
CA ASP A 302 -17.42 -26.32 24.90
C ASP A 302 -18.52 -27.17 25.58
N ARG A 303 -19.39 -27.81 24.78
CA ARG A 303 -20.42 -28.75 25.29
C ARG A 303 -19.91 -30.15 25.49
N LEU A 304 -18.72 -30.48 24.96
CA LEU A 304 -18.14 -31.83 25.17
C LEU A 304 -17.55 -31.95 26.58
N PRO A 305 -17.62 -33.17 27.19
CA PRO A 305 -16.92 -33.45 28.43
C PRO A 305 -15.42 -33.13 28.30
N ALA A 306 -14.81 -32.58 29.34
CA ALA A 306 -13.43 -32.16 29.35
C ALA A 306 -12.44 -33.21 28.80
N ARG A 307 -12.66 -34.49 29.21
CA ARG A 307 -11.85 -35.62 28.73
C ARG A 307 -11.89 -35.79 27.21
N VAL A 308 -13.05 -35.62 26.61
CA VAL A 308 -13.23 -35.75 25.15
C VAL A 308 -12.63 -34.51 24.45
N ARG A 309 -12.96 -33.31 24.96
CA ARG A 309 -12.45 -32.06 24.42
C ARG A 309 -10.93 -31.98 24.43
N SER A 310 -10.25 -32.52 25.41
CA SER A 310 -8.78 -32.53 25.51
C SER A 310 -8.11 -33.69 24.77
N SER A 311 -8.87 -34.56 24.10
CA SER A 311 -8.28 -35.68 23.37
C SER A 311 -7.36 -35.23 22.23
N PRO A 312 -6.28 -36.00 21.93
CA PRO A 312 -5.38 -35.71 20.82
C PRO A 312 -6.10 -35.65 19.43
N GLU A 313 -7.14 -36.47 19.26
CA GLU A 313 -7.95 -36.55 18.03
C GLU A 313 -8.65 -35.21 17.72
N LEU A 314 -9.00 -34.41 18.72
CA LEU A 314 -9.61 -33.11 18.56
C LEU A 314 -8.60 -31.94 18.56
N ALA A 315 -7.30 -32.22 18.55
CA ALA A 315 -6.28 -31.18 18.59
C ALA A 315 -6.36 -30.22 17.38
N GLU A 316 -6.60 -30.77 16.19
CA GLU A 316 -6.76 -29.97 14.97
C GLU A 316 -8.08 -29.18 14.99
N VAL A 317 -9.17 -29.81 15.41
CA VAL A 317 -10.47 -29.15 15.55
C VAL A 317 -10.42 -27.97 16.51
N ARG A 318 -9.71 -28.11 17.65
CA ARG A 318 -9.50 -27.02 18.60
C ARG A 318 -8.70 -25.87 17.99
N ARG A 319 -7.67 -26.18 17.19
CA ARG A 319 -6.92 -25.14 16.46
C ARG A 319 -7.80 -24.39 15.47
N GLU A 320 -8.63 -25.13 14.74
CA GLU A 320 -9.58 -24.54 13.80
C GLU A 320 -10.73 -23.78 14.47
N ALA A 321 -11.08 -24.12 15.71
CA ALA A 321 -12.12 -23.42 16.46
C ALA A 321 -11.65 -22.08 17.08
N CYS A 322 -10.36 -21.75 17.00
CA CYS A 322 -9.84 -20.47 17.48
C CYS A 322 -10.51 -19.29 16.77
N THR A 323 -11.06 -18.35 17.53
CA THR A 323 -11.76 -17.16 17.03
C THR A 323 -11.06 -15.90 17.54
N PRO A 324 -10.18 -15.30 16.73
CA PRO A 324 -9.57 -14.01 17.07
C PRO A 324 -10.60 -12.89 17.04
N LEU A 325 -10.30 -11.80 17.71
CA LEU A 325 -11.02 -10.54 17.61
C LEU A 325 -10.33 -9.67 16.56
N VAL A 326 -11.06 -9.33 15.50
CA VAL A 326 -10.51 -8.60 14.37
C VAL A 326 -11.25 -7.30 14.15
N ASN A 327 -10.49 -6.21 14.12
CA ASN A 327 -10.97 -4.88 13.78
C ASN A 327 -10.22 -4.41 12.53
N VAL A 328 -10.94 -4.07 11.47
CA VAL A 328 -10.38 -3.52 10.22
C VAL A 328 -10.86 -2.09 10.04
N VAL A 329 -9.90 -1.18 10.02
CA VAL A 329 -10.15 0.25 9.77
C VAL A 329 -9.75 0.54 8.33
N ASN A 330 -10.74 0.87 7.48
CA ASN A 330 -10.50 1.19 6.08
C ASN A 330 -10.28 2.69 5.92
N LEU A 331 -9.18 3.04 5.25
CA LEU A 331 -8.89 4.38 4.74
C LEU A 331 -8.85 4.26 3.22
N ILE A 332 -9.75 4.96 2.55
CA ILE A 332 -9.89 4.89 1.09
C ILE A 332 -9.60 6.27 0.56
N TYR A 333 -8.57 6.36 -0.29
CA TYR A 333 -8.28 7.60 -1.00
C TYR A 333 -9.42 7.92 -1.96
N GLU A 334 -10.07 9.05 -1.76
CA GLU A 334 -11.05 9.60 -2.68
C GLU A 334 -10.41 10.76 -3.43
N ALA A 335 -10.20 10.54 -4.74
CA ALA A 335 -9.58 11.52 -5.62
C ALA A 335 -10.36 12.84 -5.62
N ASN A 336 -9.65 13.97 -5.65
CA ASN A 336 -10.28 15.27 -5.91
C ASN A 336 -10.93 15.27 -7.30
N GLN A 337 -11.98 16.07 -7.49
CA GLN A 337 -12.69 16.25 -8.78
C GLN A 337 -11.76 16.66 -9.94
N PHE A 338 -10.52 17.02 -9.65
CA PHE A 338 -9.54 17.51 -10.62
C PHE A 338 -8.48 16.46 -11.00
N GLU A 339 -8.39 15.33 -10.30
CA GLU A 339 -7.48 14.24 -10.64
C GLU A 339 -8.07 13.36 -11.73
N ARG A 340 -7.23 12.93 -12.69
CA ARG A 340 -7.61 12.18 -13.87
C ARG A 340 -6.96 10.79 -13.91
N HIS A 341 -7.14 10.06 -15.00
CA HIS A 341 -6.64 8.71 -15.22
C HIS A 341 -5.11 8.54 -15.07
N SER A 342 -4.36 9.64 -15.05
CA SER A 342 -2.90 9.68 -14.88
C SER A 342 -2.43 9.82 -13.43
N LYS A 343 -3.33 9.88 -12.45
CA LYS A 343 -3.04 10.13 -11.03
C LYS A 343 -1.94 9.23 -10.44
N ASP A 344 -1.82 7.99 -10.91
CA ASP A 344 -0.82 7.02 -10.48
C ASP A 344 0.59 7.26 -11.05
N TYR A 345 0.72 8.13 -12.06
CA TYR A 345 1.98 8.56 -12.68
C TYR A 345 2.34 10.02 -12.42
N GLU A 346 1.57 10.73 -11.62
CA GLU A 346 1.78 12.15 -11.32
C GLU A 346 2.83 12.36 -10.23
N PHE A 347 4.06 11.93 -10.49
CA PHE A 347 5.20 12.12 -9.60
C PHE A 347 5.70 13.57 -9.64
N ASN A 348 4.97 14.47 -9.00
CA ASN A 348 5.40 15.84 -8.80
C ASN A 348 5.25 16.26 -7.33
N THR A 349 5.99 17.29 -6.92
CA THR A 349 6.07 17.74 -5.52
C THR A 349 4.72 18.23 -4.99
N GLU A 350 3.88 18.84 -5.83
CA GLU A 350 2.60 19.41 -5.43
C GLU A 350 1.57 18.32 -5.17
N SER A 351 1.34 17.40 -6.15
CA SER A 351 0.46 16.24 -5.98
C SER A 351 0.90 15.36 -4.80
N MET A 352 2.21 15.13 -4.66
CA MET A 352 2.76 14.37 -3.53
C MET A 352 2.40 14.99 -2.19
N ARG A 353 2.56 16.32 -2.02
CA ARG A 353 2.21 17.03 -0.79
C ARG A 353 0.70 17.02 -0.52
N GLU A 354 -0.10 17.10 -1.56
CA GLU A 354 -1.54 17.03 -1.46
C GLU A 354 -2.01 15.64 -1.01
N HIS A 355 -1.56 14.57 -1.66
CA HIS A 355 -1.85 13.19 -1.25
C HIS A 355 -1.42 12.92 0.19
N TRP A 356 -0.21 13.36 0.56
CA TRP A 356 0.29 13.24 1.93
C TRP A 356 -0.62 13.93 2.94
N ARG A 357 -1.02 15.17 2.66
CA ARG A 357 -1.92 15.95 3.52
C ARG A 357 -3.28 15.29 3.68
N PHE A 358 -3.84 14.73 2.60
CA PHE A 358 -5.11 14.00 2.67
C PHE A 358 -4.99 12.75 3.54
N GLY A 359 -3.94 11.96 3.36
CA GLY A 359 -3.71 10.78 4.18
C GLY A 359 -3.59 11.11 5.67
N LEU A 360 -2.87 12.18 6.01
CA LEU A 360 -2.75 12.66 7.37
C LEU A 360 -4.11 13.12 7.94
N ALA A 361 -4.86 13.92 7.20
CA ALA A 361 -6.17 14.40 7.63
C ALA A 361 -7.19 13.26 7.81
N ASP A 362 -7.16 12.27 6.94
CA ASP A 362 -8.08 11.14 6.99
C ASP A 362 -7.81 10.24 8.19
N ILE A 363 -6.55 9.94 8.49
CA ILE A 363 -6.24 9.15 9.68
C ILE A 363 -6.53 9.93 10.96
N GLU A 364 -6.26 11.23 11.03
CA GLU A 364 -6.60 12.05 12.19
C GLU A 364 -8.10 12.07 12.45
N ARG A 365 -8.92 12.25 11.40
CA ARG A 365 -10.38 12.18 11.48
C ARG A 365 -10.87 10.81 11.91
N THR A 366 -10.25 9.75 11.39
CA THR A 366 -10.54 8.36 11.74
C THR A 366 -10.27 8.09 13.21
N LEU A 367 -9.11 8.47 13.70
CA LEU A 367 -8.72 8.27 15.11
C LEU A 367 -9.52 9.14 16.09
N ALA A 368 -10.15 10.21 15.62
CA ALA A 368 -11.06 11.03 16.42
C ALA A 368 -12.41 10.34 16.68
N GLN A 369 -12.76 9.31 15.93
CA GLN A 369 -14.03 8.60 16.10
C GLN A 369 -14.00 7.72 17.37
N PRO A 370 -15.00 7.86 18.27
CA PRO A 370 -15.06 7.04 19.46
C PRO A 370 -15.18 5.54 19.13
N GLY A 371 -14.38 4.72 19.77
CA GLY A 371 -14.48 3.26 19.67
C GLY A 371 -13.88 2.66 18.40
N VAL A 372 -13.32 3.45 17.48
CA VAL A 372 -12.74 2.94 16.21
C VAL A 372 -11.59 1.95 16.44
N LEU A 373 -10.88 2.06 17.55
CA LEU A 373 -9.78 1.17 17.94
C LEU A 373 -10.18 0.10 18.95
N ASP A 374 -11.44 0.09 19.39
CA ASP A 374 -11.88 -0.87 20.41
C ASP A 374 -11.92 -2.29 19.84
N LYS A 375 -11.58 -3.27 20.68
CA LYS A 375 -11.77 -4.67 20.31
C LYS A 375 -13.26 -4.95 20.12
N PRO A 376 -13.65 -5.66 19.05
CA PRO A 376 -15.02 -6.14 18.93
C PRO A 376 -15.37 -7.08 20.09
N SER A 377 -16.65 -7.16 20.41
CA SER A 377 -17.10 -8.13 21.39
C SER A 377 -16.85 -9.56 20.93
N PRO A 378 -16.68 -10.53 21.85
CA PRO A 378 -16.55 -11.94 21.46
C PRO A 378 -17.73 -12.46 20.62
N ASP A 379 -18.92 -11.86 20.79
CA ASP A 379 -20.11 -12.23 20.00
C ASP A 379 -20.07 -11.68 18.58
N GLU A 380 -19.44 -10.56 18.35
CA GLU A 380 -19.25 -9.96 17.03
C GLU A 380 -17.98 -10.46 16.34
N SER A 381 -16.88 -10.55 17.07
CA SER A 381 -15.51 -10.97 16.73
C SER A 381 -14.86 -10.34 15.50
N PHE A 382 -15.63 -9.71 14.61
CA PHE A 382 -15.11 -9.07 13.40
C PHE A 382 -15.90 -7.80 13.12
N VAL A 383 -15.21 -6.67 13.11
CA VAL A 383 -15.79 -5.37 12.80
C VAL A 383 -14.98 -4.69 11.69
N THR A 384 -15.66 -3.90 10.88
CA THR A 384 -15.03 -3.05 9.86
C THR A 384 -15.52 -1.63 10.03
N HIS A 385 -14.62 -0.68 10.07
CA HIS A 385 -14.92 0.75 10.07
C HIS A 385 -14.59 1.33 8.69
N ASP A 386 -15.55 2.02 8.11
CA ASP A 386 -15.42 2.74 6.84
C ASP A 386 -16.00 4.13 7.05
N ILE A 387 -15.14 5.07 7.42
CA ILE A 387 -15.55 6.39 7.90
C ILE A 387 -15.99 7.29 6.75
N HIS A 388 -15.49 7.05 5.55
CA HIS A 388 -15.89 7.80 4.35
C HIS A 388 -17.32 7.50 3.89
N ARG A 389 -17.99 6.49 4.49
CA ARG A 389 -19.38 6.12 4.15
C ARG A 389 -20.43 6.75 5.05
N ALA A 390 -20.06 7.39 6.14
CA ALA A 390 -21.00 7.96 7.08
C ALA A 390 -21.72 9.21 6.54
N ASP A 391 -21.21 9.79 5.46
CA ASP A 391 -21.72 11.04 4.85
C ASP A 391 -22.40 10.81 3.47
N ALA A 392 -22.74 9.58 3.10
CA ALA A 392 -23.39 9.24 1.82
C ALA A 392 -24.81 8.69 1.99
#